data_305a491d1ca390e7c854ea7750dc40e2
#
_entry.id   305a491d1ca390e7c854ea7750dc40e2
#
_cell.length_a   1.000
_cell.length_b   1.000
_cell.length_c   1.000
_cell.angle_alpha   90.00
_cell.angle_beta   90.00
_cell.angle_gamma   90.00
#
_symmetry.space_group_name_H-M   'P 1'
#
loop_
_entity.id
_entity.type
_entity.pdbx_description
1 polymer ?
#
loop_
_entity_poly.entity_id
_entity_poly.type
_entity_poly.pdbx_seq_one_letter_code
_entity_poly.pdbx_strand_id
1 'polypeptide(L)'
;MVTGKDFADFAAGQAGTWCYVWGGNGADMTAMDERARNSWIAKQEGRLKTSSIPYAKRVEMIKTLYAKLDAQGVNPIRGGDCSGFVFWCLKELGLQKSDLSSRGFFGICRRIEVADLQPGDLVFKWTDKDGDGFEPSEIYHVGIYIGGGNTVECIGRAEGVVVRPYKRGGWGVCGRPKYFPDADGEDIDLTPKTPTVEVLGSVNVREAGNVLGKRLGTAHRGDRLPIRDWSGEGWYRVDFKGRVGYISNNPRYTRVVET
;
A
#
# COMPACT_ATOMS: atom_id res chain seq x y z
N MET A 1 17.75 13.34 -11.69
CA MET A 1 16.74 12.97 -10.66
C MET A 1 15.95 11.79 -11.21
N VAL A 2 15.68 10.73 -10.42
CA VAL A 2 14.88 9.59 -10.87
C VAL A 2 13.42 10.02 -10.98
N THR A 3 12.79 9.73 -12.11
CA THR A 3 11.38 10.06 -12.39
C THR A 3 10.46 8.87 -12.12
N GLY A 4 9.15 9.10 -12.06
CA GLY A 4 8.15 8.03 -11.99
C GLY A 4 8.24 7.10 -13.21
N LYS A 5 8.56 7.66 -14.38
CA LYS A 5 8.77 6.86 -15.58
C LYS A 5 10.01 5.95 -15.50
N ASP A 6 11.11 6.44 -14.96
CA ASP A 6 12.31 5.62 -14.75
C ASP A 6 12.03 4.45 -13.80
N PHE A 7 11.27 4.71 -12.74
CA PHE A 7 10.83 3.66 -11.81
C PHE A 7 9.89 2.64 -12.50
N ALA A 8 8.94 3.12 -13.29
CA ALA A 8 8.02 2.26 -14.03
C ALA A 8 8.76 1.37 -15.05
N ASP A 9 9.68 1.94 -15.82
CA ASP A 9 10.47 1.22 -16.83
C ASP A 9 11.40 0.19 -16.16
N PHE A 10 12.06 0.57 -15.06
CA PHE A 10 12.88 -0.35 -14.28
C PHE A 10 12.09 -1.53 -13.73
N ALA A 11 10.92 -1.26 -13.15
CA ALA A 11 10.04 -2.30 -12.63
C ALA A 11 9.47 -3.20 -13.74
N ALA A 12 9.07 -2.64 -14.87
CA ALA A 12 8.58 -3.41 -16.01
C ALA A 12 9.65 -4.38 -16.56
N GLY A 13 10.91 -3.97 -16.56
CA GLY A 13 12.05 -4.81 -16.93
C GLY A 13 12.28 -6.03 -16.04
N GLN A 14 11.62 -6.10 -14.88
CA GLN A 14 11.70 -7.24 -13.96
C GLN A 14 10.66 -8.34 -14.25
N ALA A 15 9.77 -8.13 -15.19
CA ALA A 15 8.75 -9.13 -15.52
C ALA A 15 9.39 -10.44 -15.99
N GLY A 16 8.90 -11.57 -15.45
CA GLY A 16 9.41 -12.89 -15.77
C GLY A 16 10.75 -13.26 -15.11
N THR A 17 11.24 -12.47 -14.14
CA THR A 17 12.52 -12.75 -13.46
C THR A 17 12.37 -13.03 -11.95
N TRP A 18 11.14 -13.09 -11.46
CA TRP A 18 10.85 -13.21 -10.02
C TRP A 18 9.97 -14.40 -9.69
N CYS A 19 10.22 -15.00 -8.53
CA CYS A 19 9.28 -15.86 -7.84
C CYS A 19 8.55 -15.09 -6.75
N TYR A 20 7.23 -15.30 -6.61
CA TYR A 20 6.51 -14.76 -5.46
C TYR A 20 6.85 -15.58 -4.22
N VAL A 21 7.48 -14.94 -3.23
CA VAL A 21 7.81 -15.52 -1.93
C VAL A 21 7.32 -14.58 -0.84
N TRP A 22 6.42 -15.02 0.02
CA TRP A 22 5.83 -14.20 1.08
C TRP A 22 6.90 -13.58 1.99
N GLY A 23 6.84 -12.25 2.18
CA GLY A 23 7.77 -11.50 3.02
C GLY A 23 9.20 -11.44 2.48
N GLY A 24 9.42 -11.81 1.21
CA GLY A 24 10.68 -11.64 0.53
C GLY A 24 10.79 -10.25 -0.10
N ASN A 25 12.00 -9.69 -0.13
CA ASN A 25 12.30 -8.32 -0.56
C ASN A 25 13.40 -8.30 -1.64
N GLY A 26 13.28 -9.13 -2.67
CA GLY A 26 14.20 -9.17 -3.79
C GLY A 26 15.48 -10.00 -3.56
N ALA A 27 15.44 -10.98 -2.66
CA ALA A 27 16.57 -11.88 -2.44
C ALA A 27 16.97 -12.57 -3.76
N ASP A 28 18.26 -12.60 -4.08
CA ASP A 28 18.79 -13.32 -5.21
C ASP A 28 18.77 -14.83 -4.92
N MET A 29 17.83 -15.54 -5.53
CA MET A 29 17.66 -16.97 -5.34
C MET A 29 18.67 -17.80 -6.14
N THR A 30 19.27 -17.24 -7.19
CA THR A 30 20.31 -17.91 -7.98
C THR A 30 21.65 -17.92 -7.27
N ALA A 31 21.90 -16.92 -6.40
CA ALA A 31 23.10 -16.88 -5.55
C ALA A 31 23.06 -17.89 -4.40
N MET A 32 21.93 -18.56 -4.17
CA MET A 32 21.75 -19.59 -3.13
C MET A 32 21.96 -20.98 -3.72
N ASP A 33 22.66 -21.85 -3.00
CA ASP A 33 22.59 -23.29 -3.30
C ASP A 33 21.17 -23.80 -3.07
N GLU A 34 20.87 -24.99 -3.57
CA GLU A 34 19.51 -25.57 -3.49
C GLU A 34 19.01 -25.70 -2.06
N ARG A 35 19.88 -26.12 -1.13
CA ARG A 35 19.52 -26.32 0.29
C ARG A 35 19.19 -24.98 0.95
N ALA A 36 20.02 -23.98 0.75
CA ALA A 36 19.83 -22.62 1.28
C ALA A 36 18.55 -22.00 0.72
N ARG A 37 18.34 -22.09 -0.59
CA ARG A 37 17.14 -21.59 -1.27
C ARG A 37 15.87 -22.27 -0.75
N ASN A 38 15.85 -23.59 -0.65
CA ASN A 38 14.71 -24.34 -0.13
C ASN A 38 14.42 -23.99 1.34
N SER A 39 15.47 -23.83 2.16
CA SER A 39 15.33 -23.40 3.56
C SER A 39 14.77 -21.99 3.67
N TRP A 40 15.25 -21.07 2.84
CA TRP A 40 14.75 -19.67 2.80
C TRP A 40 13.28 -19.62 2.40
N ILE A 41 12.88 -20.28 1.32
CA ILE A 41 11.48 -20.38 0.89
C ILE A 41 10.60 -20.93 2.02
N ALA A 42 11.01 -22.04 2.63
CA ALA A 42 10.27 -22.68 3.71
C ALA A 42 10.10 -21.74 4.92
N LYS A 43 11.15 -21.03 5.31
CA LYS A 43 11.13 -20.05 6.40
C LYS A 43 10.17 -18.91 6.12
N GLN A 44 10.21 -18.33 4.93
CA GLN A 44 9.35 -17.22 4.55
C GLN A 44 7.88 -17.65 4.48
N GLU A 45 7.57 -18.71 3.76
CA GLU A 45 6.20 -19.23 3.64
C GLU A 45 5.62 -19.74 4.96
N GLY A 46 6.46 -20.25 5.87
CA GLY A 46 6.05 -20.68 7.22
C GLY A 46 5.59 -19.53 8.13
N ARG A 47 5.95 -18.30 7.82
CA ARG A 47 5.50 -17.10 8.57
C ARG A 47 4.06 -16.69 8.22
N LEU A 48 3.56 -17.08 7.04
CA LEU A 48 2.19 -16.79 6.63
C LEU A 48 1.22 -17.73 7.36
N LYS A 49 0.48 -17.16 8.34
CA LYS A 49 -0.42 -17.93 9.22
C LYS A 49 -1.77 -18.26 8.58
N THR A 50 -2.25 -17.37 7.71
CA THR A 50 -3.57 -17.51 7.07
C THR A 50 -3.40 -17.51 5.55
N SER A 51 -3.85 -18.57 4.89
CA SER A 51 -3.86 -18.67 3.43
C SER A 51 -4.84 -19.78 3.02
N SER A 52 -5.59 -19.56 1.95
CA SER A 52 -6.42 -20.59 1.32
C SER A 52 -5.59 -21.69 0.64
N ILE A 53 -4.30 -21.43 0.34
CA ILE A 53 -3.39 -22.40 -0.26
C ILE A 53 -2.58 -23.08 0.85
N PRO A 54 -2.60 -24.41 0.97
CA PRO A 54 -1.81 -25.16 1.96
C PRO A 54 -0.31 -24.87 1.83
N TYR A 55 0.40 -24.88 2.96
CA TYR A 55 1.84 -24.56 3.03
C TYR A 55 2.67 -25.37 2.01
N ALA A 56 2.51 -26.69 1.99
CA ALA A 56 3.26 -27.55 1.07
C ALA A 56 3.04 -27.18 -0.41
N LYS A 57 1.79 -26.84 -0.76
CA LYS A 57 1.45 -26.40 -2.11
C LYS A 57 2.07 -25.06 -2.46
N ARG A 58 2.11 -24.11 -1.52
CA ARG A 58 2.77 -22.83 -1.72
C ARG A 58 4.26 -23.00 -2.03
N VAL A 59 4.96 -23.83 -1.24
CA VAL A 59 6.39 -24.14 -1.43
C VAL A 59 6.62 -24.81 -2.78
N GLU A 60 5.78 -25.78 -3.15
CA GLU A 60 5.85 -26.47 -4.44
C GLU A 60 5.70 -25.50 -5.62
N MET A 61 4.71 -24.62 -5.58
CA MET A 61 4.49 -23.64 -6.65
C MET A 61 5.71 -22.74 -6.87
N ILE A 62 6.35 -22.29 -5.79
CA ILE A 62 7.56 -21.45 -5.89
C ILE A 62 8.70 -22.23 -6.52
N LYS A 63 8.94 -23.49 -6.08
CA LYS A 63 9.99 -24.34 -6.64
C LYS A 63 9.75 -24.63 -8.11
N THR A 64 8.51 -24.89 -8.50
CA THR A 64 8.13 -25.13 -9.90
C THR A 64 8.40 -23.90 -10.76
N LEU A 65 8.00 -22.71 -10.30
CA LEU A 65 8.28 -21.47 -11.04
C LEU A 65 9.77 -21.19 -11.12
N TYR A 66 10.52 -21.37 -10.00
CA TYR A 66 11.97 -21.22 -10.00
C TYR A 66 12.63 -22.11 -11.04
N ALA A 67 12.33 -23.42 -11.03
CA ALA A 67 12.89 -24.39 -11.98
C ALA A 67 12.57 -24.03 -13.44
N LYS A 68 11.38 -23.52 -13.70
CA LYS A 68 10.99 -23.03 -15.03
C LYS A 68 11.84 -21.84 -15.48
N LEU A 69 12.03 -20.84 -14.61
CA LEU A 69 12.83 -19.65 -14.92
C LEU A 69 14.31 -19.99 -15.09
N ASP A 70 14.83 -20.87 -14.24
CA ASP A 70 16.21 -21.37 -14.30
C ASP A 70 16.47 -22.10 -15.63
N ALA A 71 15.56 -22.98 -16.04
CA ALA A 71 15.62 -23.68 -17.32
C ALA A 71 15.54 -22.73 -18.54
N GLN A 72 14.96 -21.54 -18.37
CA GLN A 72 14.94 -20.49 -19.38
C GLN A 72 16.19 -19.60 -19.36
N GLY A 73 17.15 -19.88 -18.48
CA GLY A 73 18.38 -19.11 -18.34
C GLY A 73 18.21 -17.75 -17.67
N VAL A 74 17.12 -17.56 -16.92
CA VAL A 74 16.90 -16.30 -16.17
C VAL A 74 17.94 -16.18 -15.05
N ASN A 75 18.69 -15.09 -15.04
CA ASN A 75 19.72 -14.81 -14.03
C ASN A 75 19.89 -13.29 -13.86
N PRO A 76 19.67 -12.72 -12.65
CA PRO A 76 19.24 -13.42 -11.44
C PRO A 76 17.74 -13.75 -11.43
N ILE A 77 17.35 -14.83 -10.73
CA ILE A 77 15.97 -15.08 -10.31
C ILE A 77 15.82 -14.54 -8.90
N ARG A 78 14.89 -13.60 -8.72
CA ARG A 78 14.68 -12.97 -7.42
C ARG A 78 13.45 -13.53 -6.71
N GLY A 79 13.40 -13.38 -5.39
CA GLY A 79 12.28 -13.77 -4.57
C GLY A 79 11.71 -12.62 -3.74
N GLY A 80 10.40 -12.38 -3.85
CA GLY A 80 9.72 -11.34 -3.08
C GLY A 80 8.20 -11.40 -3.20
N ASP A 81 7.50 -10.69 -2.33
CA ASP A 81 6.05 -10.50 -2.44
C ASP A 81 5.70 -9.18 -3.14
N CYS A 82 4.42 -8.80 -3.14
CA CYS A 82 3.96 -7.60 -3.86
C CYS A 82 4.62 -6.31 -3.35
N SER A 83 4.69 -6.12 -2.04
CA SER A 83 5.32 -4.95 -1.43
C SER A 83 6.85 -5.05 -1.46
N GLY A 84 7.40 -6.23 -1.29
CA GLY A 84 8.83 -6.49 -1.40
C GLY A 84 9.37 -6.20 -2.80
N PHE A 85 8.58 -6.45 -3.85
CA PHE A 85 8.92 -6.07 -5.22
C PHE A 85 8.99 -4.54 -5.40
N VAL A 86 7.97 -3.81 -4.94
CA VAL A 86 7.96 -2.33 -4.98
C VAL A 86 9.12 -1.76 -4.18
N PHE A 87 9.34 -2.27 -2.96
CA PHE A 87 10.46 -1.87 -2.11
C PHE A 87 11.80 -2.08 -2.80
N TRP A 88 12.03 -3.27 -3.37
CA TRP A 88 13.29 -3.57 -4.03
C TRP A 88 13.54 -2.63 -5.22
N CYS A 89 12.56 -2.38 -6.08
CA CYS A 89 12.71 -1.46 -7.19
C CYS A 89 13.07 -0.04 -6.72
N LEU A 90 12.37 0.49 -5.71
CA LEU A 90 12.67 1.80 -5.15
C LEU A 90 14.04 1.87 -4.47
N LYS A 91 14.46 0.78 -3.82
CA LYS A 91 15.77 0.67 -3.17
C LYS A 91 16.91 0.69 -4.18
N GLU A 92 16.81 -0.07 -5.27
CA GLU A 92 17.83 -0.11 -6.34
C GLU A 92 17.99 1.27 -7.01
N LEU A 93 16.92 2.05 -7.06
CA LEU A 93 16.93 3.43 -7.55
C LEU A 93 17.35 4.48 -6.49
N GLY A 94 17.69 4.05 -5.27
CA GLY A 94 18.13 4.92 -4.19
C GLY A 94 17.02 5.75 -3.53
N LEU A 95 15.74 5.46 -3.81
CA LEU A 95 14.60 6.24 -3.35
C LEU A 95 14.06 5.80 -1.98
N GLN A 96 14.19 4.52 -1.62
CA GLN A 96 13.64 3.95 -0.39
C GLN A 96 14.68 3.12 0.34
N LYS A 97 14.83 3.33 1.65
CA LYS A 97 15.82 2.60 2.48
C LYS A 97 15.22 1.51 3.35
N SER A 98 13.96 1.63 3.72
CA SER A 98 13.29 0.72 4.64
C SER A 98 12.12 0.02 3.96
N ASP A 99 11.95 -1.26 4.25
CA ASP A 99 10.81 -2.04 3.78
C ASP A 99 9.49 -1.49 4.32
N LEU A 100 8.48 -1.50 3.45
CA LEU A 100 7.10 -1.11 3.77
C LEU A 100 6.14 -2.19 3.27
N SER A 101 5.09 -2.45 4.05
CA SER A 101 3.96 -3.24 3.57
C SER A 101 3.16 -2.48 2.49
N SER A 102 2.24 -3.15 1.80
CA SER A 102 1.33 -2.50 0.85
C SER A 102 0.57 -1.30 1.46
N ARG A 103 0.16 -1.41 2.73
CA ARG A 103 -0.44 -0.32 3.51
C ARG A 103 0.55 0.81 3.78
N GLY A 104 1.79 0.46 4.13
CA GLY A 104 2.86 1.43 4.35
C GLY A 104 3.19 2.21 3.07
N PHE A 105 3.18 1.54 1.90
CA PHE A 105 3.32 2.24 0.62
C PHE A 105 2.16 3.17 0.33
N PHE A 106 0.93 2.79 0.63
CA PHE A 106 -0.20 3.71 0.52
C PHE A 106 -0.03 4.95 1.41
N GLY A 107 0.49 4.77 2.63
CA GLY A 107 0.72 5.85 3.59
C GLY A 107 1.78 6.89 3.16
N ILE A 108 2.62 6.58 2.17
CA ILE A 108 3.58 7.53 1.59
C ILE A 108 3.17 8.04 0.21
N CYS A 109 1.93 7.77 -0.20
CA CYS A 109 1.36 8.24 -1.44
C CYS A 109 0.33 9.33 -1.19
N ARG A 110 0.29 10.30 -2.09
CA ARG A 110 -0.90 11.13 -2.28
C ARG A 110 -1.92 10.33 -3.07
N ARG A 111 -3.16 10.23 -2.59
CA ARG A 111 -4.26 9.60 -3.34
C ARG A 111 -4.55 10.38 -4.61
N ILE A 112 -4.75 9.67 -5.70
CA ILE A 112 -5.07 10.25 -7.01
C ILE A 112 -6.25 9.51 -7.64
N GLU A 113 -6.92 10.17 -8.57
CA GLU A 113 -7.97 9.55 -9.38
C GLU A 113 -7.36 8.69 -10.50
N VAL A 114 -8.12 7.71 -10.98
CA VAL A 114 -7.66 6.81 -12.06
C VAL A 114 -7.33 7.59 -13.35
N ALA A 115 -8.01 8.70 -13.59
CA ALA A 115 -7.77 9.56 -14.74
C ALA A 115 -6.40 10.26 -14.70
N ASP A 116 -5.83 10.45 -13.50
CA ASP A 116 -4.57 11.15 -13.26
C ASP A 116 -3.36 10.20 -13.18
N LEU A 117 -3.57 8.90 -13.44
CA LEU A 117 -2.52 7.89 -13.39
C LEU A 117 -1.37 8.20 -14.34
N GLN A 118 -0.16 8.23 -13.79
CA GLN A 118 1.10 8.41 -14.51
C GLN A 118 2.04 7.23 -14.26
N PRO A 119 2.98 6.93 -15.18
CA PRO A 119 3.99 5.90 -14.93
C PRO A 119 4.74 6.13 -13.62
N GLY A 120 4.80 5.10 -12.78
CA GLY A 120 5.39 5.14 -11.44
C GLY A 120 4.39 5.31 -10.30
N ASP A 121 3.12 5.59 -10.59
CA ASP A 121 2.07 5.58 -9.57
C ASP A 121 1.82 4.17 -9.06
N LEU A 122 1.48 4.05 -7.79
CA LEU A 122 1.13 2.79 -7.16
C LEU A 122 -0.38 2.55 -7.23
N VAL A 123 -0.74 1.31 -7.45
CA VAL A 123 -2.13 0.85 -7.51
C VAL A 123 -2.35 -0.23 -6.46
N PHE A 124 -3.49 -0.18 -5.79
CA PHE A 124 -3.73 -1.01 -4.62
C PHE A 124 -5.03 -1.78 -4.73
N LYS A 125 -5.03 -3.00 -4.16
CA LYS A 125 -6.25 -3.78 -3.93
C LYS A 125 -6.58 -3.77 -2.45
N TRP A 126 -7.85 -3.66 -2.16
CA TRP A 126 -8.38 -3.68 -0.81
C TRP A 126 -9.68 -4.51 -0.77
N THR A 127 -10.13 -4.84 0.43
CA THR A 127 -11.38 -5.58 0.64
C THR A 127 -12.19 -4.83 1.67
N ASP A 128 -13.40 -4.46 1.32
CA ASP A 128 -14.39 -3.94 2.25
C ASP A 128 -14.92 -5.12 3.08
N LYS A 129 -14.45 -5.27 4.31
CA LYS A 129 -14.78 -6.42 5.16
C LYS A 129 -16.04 -6.22 5.97
N ASP A 130 -16.35 -5.01 6.30
CA ASP A 130 -17.43 -4.61 7.19
C ASP A 130 -18.51 -3.75 6.50
N GLY A 131 -18.29 -3.37 5.22
CA GLY A 131 -19.28 -2.66 4.40
C GLY A 131 -19.36 -1.16 4.69
N ASP A 132 -18.30 -0.61 5.31
CA ASP A 132 -18.20 0.82 5.64
C ASP A 132 -17.42 1.65 4.61
N GLY A 133 -16.88 1.00 3.56
CA GLY A 133 -16.14 1.60 2.47
C GLY A 133 -14.63 1.42 2.57
N PHE A 134 -13.88 2.24 1.83
CA PHE A 134 -12.43 2.09 1.75
C PHE A 134 -11.72 2.49 3.05
N GLU A 135 -10.98 1.55 3.62
CA GLU A 135 -10.02 1.79 4.68
C GLU A 135 -8.59 1.38 4.28
N PRO A 136 -7.57 2.22 4.57
CA PRO A 136 -6.16 1.86 4.32
C PRO A 136 -5.73 0.56 5.02
N SER A 137 -6.34 0.22 6.16
CA SER A 137 -6.10 -1.00 6.93
C SER A 137 -6.45 -2.28 6.15
N GLU A 138 -7.30 -2.18 5.15
CA GLU A 138 -7.81 -3.27 4.34
C GLU A 138 -7.05 -3.52 3.04
N ILE A 139 -6.07 -2.67 2.73
CA ILE A 139 -5.16 -2.89 1.59
C ILE A 139 -4.37 -4.17 1.80
N TYR A 140 -4.39 -5.06 0.81
CA TYR A 140 -3.69 -6.35 0.86
C TYR A 140 -2.71 -6.59 -0.29
N HIS A 141 -2.73 -5.76 -1.34
CA HIS A 141 -1.87 -5.91 -2.51
C HIS A 141 -1.49 -4.57 -3.12
N VAL A 142 -0.32 -4.52 -3.79
CA VAL A 142 0.20 -3.34 -4.47
C VAL A 142 0.85 -3.73 -5.79
N GLY A 143 0.70 -2.87 -6.79
CA GLY A 143 1.37 -2.92 -8.08
C GLY A 143 1.82 -1.53 -8.51
N ILE A 144 2.52 -1.45 -9.62
CA ILE A 144 3.05 -0.21 -10.20
C ILE A 144 2.37 0.02 -11.54
N TYR A 145 1.78 1.19 -11.75
CA TYR A 145 1.28 1.60 -13.07
C TYR A 145 2.47 2.01 -13.96
N ILE A 146 2.56 1.41 -15.13
CA ILE A 146 3.70 1.60 -16.04
C ILE A 146 3.35 2.41 -17.30
N GLY A 147 2.15 2.99 -17.33
CA GLY A 147 1.65 3.71 -18.50
C GLY A 147 0.97 2.80 -19.53
N GLY A 148 0.38 3.41 -20.55
CA GLY A 148 -0.28 2.68 -21.64
C GLY A 148 -1.42 1.76 -21.21
N GLY A 149 -2.02 2.01 -20.03
CA GLY A 149 -3.05 1.16 -19.46
C GLY A 149 -2.56 -0.16 -18.89
N ASN A 150 -1.27 -0.26 -18.52
CA ASN A 150 -0.66 -1.48 -17.98
C ASN A 150 -0.11 -1.28 -16.56
N THR A 151 -0.02 -2.38 -15.83
CA THR A 151 0.62 -2.48 -14.51
C THR A 151 1.67 -3.57 -14.51
N VAL A 152 2.68 -3.44 -13.63
CA VAL A 152 3.58 -4.51 -13.25
C VAL A 152 3.40 -4.83 -11.76
N GLU A 153 3.31 -6.09 -11.41
CA GLU A 153 3.05 -6.54 -10.05
C GLU A 153 3.64 -7.92 -9.78
N CYS A 154 4.09 -8.19 -8.57
CA CYS A 154 4.39 -9.54 -8.12
C CYS A 154 3.08 -10.18 -7.64
N ILE A 155 2.42 -10.92 -8.56
CA ILE A 155 1.00 -11.27 -8.40
C ILE A 155 0.77 -12.52 -7.54
N GLY A 156 1.66 -13.50 -7.63
CA GLY A 156 1.45 -14.76 -6.93
C GLY A 156 2.48 -15.84 -7.29
N ARG A 157 2.40 -16.98 -6.60
CA ARG A 157 3.39 -18.06 -6.65
C ARG A 157 3.48 -18.80 -7.98
N ALA A 158 2.42 -18.74 -8.78
CA ALA A 158 2.41 -19.38 -10.09
C ALA A 158 3.07 -18.52 -11.19
N GLU A 159 3.12 -17.21 -11.00
CA GLU A 159 3.44 -16.27 -12.07
C GLU A 159 4.60 -15.32 -11.73
N GLY A 160 4.85 -15.03 -10.44
CA GLY A 160 5.87 -14.08 -10.01
C GLY A 160 5.55 -12.65 -10.41
N VAL A 161 6.53 -11.94 -10.98
CA VAL A 161 6.36 -10.57 -11.51
C VAL A 161 5.87 -10.63 -12.95
N VAL A 162 4.74 -9.96 -13.21
CA VAL A 162 4.11 -9.91 -14.54
C VAL A 162 3.69 -8.50 -14.91
N VAL A 163 3.69 -8.22 -16.21
CA VAL A 163 3.01 -7.06 -16.81
C VAL A 163 1.65 -7.50 -17.30
N ARG A 164 0.61 -6.73 -16.98
CA ARG A 164 -0.73 -7.00 -17.47
C ARG A 164 -1.60 -5.73 -17.58
N PRO A 165 -2.69 -5.76 -18.36
CA PRO A 165 -3.58 -4.61 -18.46
C PRO A 165 -4.15 -4.20 -17.09
N TYR A 166 -4.12 -2.90 -16.79
CA TYR A 166 -4.68 -2.31 -15.57
C TYR A 166 -6.11 -2.80 -15.28
N LYS A 167 -6.96 -2.81 -16.32
CA LYS A 167 -8.37 -3.24 -16.21
C LYS A 167 -8.54 -4.67 -15.71
N ARG A 168 -7.53 -5.53 -15.87
CA ARG A 168 -7.56 -6.93 -15.37
C ARG A 168 -7.07 -7.05 -13.94
N GLY A 169 -6.48 -5.99 -13.38
CA GLY A 169 -5.89 -5.99 -12.05
C GLY A 169 -6.88 -6.03 -10.91
N GLY A 170 -8.10 -5.51 -11.10
CA GLY A 170 -9.07 -5.35 -10.00
C GLY A 170 -8.58 -4.35 -8.95
N TRP A 171 -7.99 -3.23 -9.42
CA TRP A 171 -7.47 -2.17 -8.58
C TRP A 171 -8.61 -1.30 -8.03
N GLY A 172 -8.54 -0.94 -6.76
CA GLY A 172 -9.59 -0.18 -6.09
C GLY A 172 -9.19 1.25 -5.73
N VAL A 173 -7.88 1.52 -5.56
CA VAL A 173 -7.38 2.85 -5.22
C VAL A 173 -5.99 3.05 -5.80
N CYS A 174 -5.66 4.31 -6.12
CA CYS A 174 -4.38 4.72 -6.71
C CYS A 174 -3.71 5.78 -5.85
N GLY A 175 -2.36 5.83 -5.89
CA GLY A 175 -1.60 6.84 -5.17
C GLY A 175 -0.26 7.13 -5.82
N ARG A 176 0.12 8.42 -5.85
CA ARG A 176 1.43 8.88 -6.30
C ARG A 176 2.41 8.85 -5.15
N PRO A 177 3.51 8.07 -5.24
CA PRO A 177 4.54 8.06 -4.21
C PRO A 177 5.18 9.43 -4.05
N LYS A 178 5.52 9.79 -2.82
CA LYS A 178 6.20 11.05 -2.47
C LYS A 178 7.52 11.31 -3.21
N TYR A 179 8.05 10.33 -3.91
CA TYR A 179 9.31 10.46 -4.67
C TYR A 179 9.13 11.12 -6.03
N PHE A 180 7.90 11.18 -6.53
CA PHE A 180 7.60 11.66 -7.88
C PHE A 180 6.66 12.85 -7.82
N PRO A 181 7.12 14.06 -8.23
CA PRO A 181 6.27 15.25 -8.30
C PRO A 181 5.18 15.05 -9.38
N ASP A 182 4.14 15.86 -9.30
CA ASP A 182 3.18 15.98 -10.39
C ASP A 182 3.86 16.48 -11.68
N ALA A 183 3.24 16.19 -12.83
CA ALA A 183 3.79 16.57 -14.14
C ALA A 183 4.03 18.07 -14.29
N ASP A 184 3.37 18.90 -13.49
CA ASP A 184 3.47 20.35 -13.50
C ASP A 184 4.60 20.90 -12.62
N GLY A 185 5.42 20.02 -12.00
CA GLY A 185 6.62 20.41 -11.25
C GLY A 185 6.35 21.14 -9.94
N GLU A 186 5.14 21.15 -9.44
CA GLU A 186 4.87 21.65 -8.10
C GLU A 186 5.51 20.72 -7.07
N ASP A 187 6.42 21.27 -6.26
CA ASP A 187 6.97 20.58 -5.08
C ASP A 187 5.80 20.16 -4.19
N ILE A 188 5.60 18.86 -4.10
CA ILE A 188 4.59 18.32 -3.18
C ILE A 188 5.04 18.74 -1.78
N ASP A 189 4.23 19.54 -1.11
CA ASP A 189 4.37 19.79 0.33
C ASP A 189 4.22 18.46 1.07
N LEU A 190 5.37 17.85 1.37
CA LEU A 190 5.49 16.53 2.03
C LEU A 190 5.30 16.63 3.55
N THR A 191 4.91 17.76 4.07
CA THR A 191 4.41 17.80 5.45
C THR A 191 3.23 16.82 5.53
N PRO A 192 3.26 15.85 6.45
CA PRO A 192 2.14 14.94 6.62
C PRO A 192 0.90 15.78 6.89
N LYS A 193 0.06 15.96 5.87
CA LYS A 193 -1.21 16.63 6.07
C LYS A 193 -2.01 15.74 6.99
N THR A 194 -2.07 16.12 8.25
CA THR A 194 -2.86 15.41 9.23
C THR A 194 -4.32 15.64 8.86
N PRO A 195 -5.09 14.61 8.48
CA PRO A 195 -6.49 14.79 8.20
C PRO A 195 -7.13 15.45 9.41
N THR A 196 -7.85 16.52 9.17
CA THR A 196 -8.34 17.41 10.22
C THR A 196 -9.85 17.56 10.08
N VAL A 197 -10.58 17.45 11.18
CA VAL A 197 -12.01 17.77 11.20
C VAL A 197 -12.15 19.27 11.32
N GLU A 198 -12.76 19.91 10.32
CA GLU A 198 -13.27 21.28 10.43
C GLU A 198 -14.70 21.25 10.95
N VAL A 199 -14.97 22.04 11.99
CA VAL A 199 -16.28 22.11 12.65
C VAL A 199 -17.13 23.20 11.99
N LEU A 200 -18.29 22.81 11.48
CA LEU A 200 -19.21 23.69 10.74
C LEU A 200 -20.27 24.39 11.64
N GLY A 201 -20.33 23.98 12.90
CA GLY A 201 -21.27 24.53 13.89
C GLY A 201 -20.75 24.36 15.31
N SER A 202 -21.62 24.15 16.30
CA SER A 202 -21.22 23.79 17.66
C SER A 202 -21.47 22.29 17.87
N VAL A 203 -20.41 21.52 18.19
CA VAL A 203 -20.48 20.08 18.35
C VAL A 203 -19.84 19.64 19.66
N ASN A 204 -20.51 18.73 20.37
CA ASN A 204 -19.93 18.16 21.58
C ASN A 204 -18.82 17.17 21.23
N VAL A 205 -17.68 17.31 21.90
CA VAL A 205 -16.59 16.33 21.91
C VAL A 205 -16.75 15.45 23.15
N ARG A 206 -16.71 14.14 22.96
CA ARG A 206 -17.01 13.14 24.00
C ARG A 206 -15.82 12.22 24.26
N GLU A 207 -15.82 11.52 25.38
CA GLU A 207 -14.78 10.53 25.72
C GLU A 207 -14.95 9.19 24.99
N ALA A 208 -16.11 8.93 24.38
CA ALA A 208 -16.41 7.74 23.60
C ALA A 208 -17.21 8.11 22.33
N GLY A 209 -17.09 7.29 21.28
CA GLY A 209 -17.75 7.46 19.98
C GLY A 209 -19.25 7.13 20.02
N ASN A 210 -19.98 7.66 20.98
CA ASN A 210 -21.44 7.51 21.09
C ASN A 210 -22.05 8.69 21.83
N VAL A 211 -23.36 8.87 21.71
CA VAL A 211 -24.12 9.99 22.31
C VAL A 211 -24.19 9.96 23.84
N LEU A 212 -23.95 8.81 24.45
CA LEU A 212 -23.96 8.63 25.91
C LEU A 212 -22.59 8.87 26.54
N GLY A 213 -21.52 8.92 25.73
CA GLY A 213 -20.16 9.21 26.18
C GLY A 213 -20.11 10.56 26.90
N LYS A 214 -19.39 10.63 28.03
CA LYS A 214 -19.22 11.85 28.82
C LYS A 214 -18.67 12.97 27.93
N ARG A 215 -19.27 14.16 28.03
CA ARG A 215 -18.83 15.34 27.29
C ARG A 215 -17.51 15.85 27.85
N LEU A 216 -16.50 15.93 26.98
CA LEU A 216 -15.18 16.54 27.27
C LEU A 216 -15.20 18.05 27.05
N GLY A 217 -16.05 18.52 26.15
CA GLY A 217 -16.20 19.94 25.83
C GLY A 217 -17.04 20.16 24.58
N THR A 218 -17.02 21.39 24.07
CA THR A 218 -17.65 21.76 22.80
C THR A 218 -16.57 22.28 21.85
N ALA A 219 -16.59 21.80 20.62
CA ALA A 219 -15.90 22.41 19.50
C ALA A 219 -16.84 23.36 18.77
N HIS A 220 -16.34 24.50 18.32
CA HIS A 220 -17.10 25.58 17.73
C HIS A 220 -16.82 25.71 16.23
N ARG A 221 -17.69 26.38 15.51
CA ARG A 221 -17.51 26.63 14.08
C ARG A 221 -16.13 27.24 13.79
N GLY A 222 -15.42 26.63 12.85
CA GLY A 222 -14.06 27.01 12.45
C GLY A 222 -12.96 26.31 13.22
N ASP A 223 -13.28 25.61 14.34
CA ASP A 223 -12.27 24.79 15.01
C ASP A 223 -11.80 23.68 14.06
N ARG A 224 -10.48 23.41 14.11
CA ARG A 224 -9.82 22.37 13.35
C ARG A 224 -9.18 21.38 14.30
N LEU A 225 -9.60 20.11 14.25
CA LEU A 225 -9.19 19.06 15.17
C LEU A 225 -8.48 17.96 14.39
N PRO A 226 -7.18 17.69 14.62
CA PRO A 226 -6.47 16.61 13.98
C PRO A 226 -7.15 15.27 14.23
N ILE A 227 -7.37 14.49 13.16
CA ILE A 227 -7.91 13.13 13.23
C ILE A 227 -6.77 12.18 13.59
N ARG A 228 -6.94 11.39 14.65
CA ARG A 228 -6.03 10.31 15.03
C ARG A 228 -6.35 9.02 14.29
N ASP A 229 -7.62 8.70 14.20
CA ASP A 229 -8.13 7.58 13.42
C ASP A 229 -9.65 7.74 13.18
N TRP A 230 -10.19 6.87 12.34
CA TRP A 230 -11.60 6.80 11.99
C TRP A 230 -12.26 5.73 12.86
N SER A 231 -13.11 6.11 13.80
CA SER A 231 -13.97 5.13 14.45
C SER A 231 -15.18 4.91 13.54
N GLY A 232 -15.34 3.71 12.96
CA GLY A 232 -16.31 3.36 11.93
C GLY A 232 -17.81 3.52 12.27
N GLU A 233 -18.17 4.18 13.37
CA GLU A 233 -19.54 4.26 13.88
C GLU A 233 -20.09 5.69 13.93
N GLY A 234 -19.85 6.50 12.91
CA GLY A 234 -20.41 7.87 12.87
C GLY A 234 -19.63 8.90 13.68
N TRP A 235 -18.37 8.60 14.04
CA TRP A 235 -17.49 9.44 14.86
C TRP A 235 -16.08 9.49 14.33
N TYR A 236 -15.46 10.69 14.45
CA TYR A 236 -14.00 10.85 14.30
C TYR A 236 -13.34 10.82 15.67
N ARG A 237 -12.24 10.12 15.79
CA ARG A 237 -11.35 10.20 16.95
C ARG A 237 -10.33 11.30 16.71
N VAL A 238 -10.33 12.33 17.56
CA VAL A 238 -9.59 13.57 17.33
C VAL A 238 -8.74 13.97 18.54
N ASP A 239 -7.76 14.84 18.29
CA ASP A 239 -7.09 15.58 19.37
C ASP A 239 -7.92 16.79 19.79
N PHE A 240 -8.37 16.81 21.03
CA PHE A 240 -9.13 17.89 21.61
C PHE A 240 -8.50 18.38 22.92
N LYS A 241 -7.89 19.57 22.89
CA LYS A 241 -7.25 20.19 24.06
C LYS A 241 -6.26 19.26 24.78
N GLY A 242 -5.39 18.60 23.99
CA GLY A 242 -4.38 17.67 24.53
C GLY A 242 -4.90 16.31 24.98
N ARG A 243 -6.15 15.95 24.66
CA ARG A 243 -6.77 14.67 24.98
C ARG A 243 -7.37 14.04 23.74
N VAL A 244 -7.49 12.72 23.77
CA VAL A 244 -8.28 12.00 22.76
C VAL A 244 -9.76 12.24 23.04
N GLY A 245 -10.48 12.65 22.01
CA GLY A 245 -11.93 12.83 22.06
C GLY A 245 -12.61 12.29 20.81
N TYR A 246 -13.92 12.17 20.86
CA TYR A 246 -14.74 11.73 19.74
C TYR A 246 -15.71 12.83 19.35
N ILE A 247 -15.76 13.15 18.05
CA ILE A 247 -16.65 14.14 17.46
C ILE A 247 -17.47 13.50 16.34
N SER A 248 -18.75 13.89 16.19
CA SER A 248 -19.62 13.31 15.17
C SER A 248 -19.06 13.57 13.75
N ASN A 249 -19.13 12.55 12.88
CA ASN A 249 -18.79 12.68 11.46
C ASN A 249 -19.98 13.13 10.58
N ASN A 250 -21.10 13.52 11.20
CA ASN A 250 -22.27 13.99 10.46
C ASN A 250 -21.91 15.24 9.65
N PRO A 251 -22.09 15.23 8.31
CA PRO A 251 -21.67 16.34 7.42
C PRO A 251 -22.39 17.66 7.68
N ARG A 252 -23.47 17.64 8.46
CA ARG A 252 -24.14 18.87 8.92
C ARG A 252 -23.29 19.65 9.92
N TYR A 253 -22.42 18.97 10.65
CA TYR A 253 -21.65 19.57 11.77
C TYR A 253 -20.16 19.57 11.56
N THR A 254 -19.65 18.68 10.74
CA THR A 254 -18.21 18.47 10.53
C THR A 254 -17.91 18.11 9.07
N ARG A 255 -16.72 18.48 8.61
CA ARG A 255 -16.14 17.97 7.36
C ARG A 255 -14.66 17.68 7.54
N VAL A 256 -14.12 16.74 6.79
CA VAL A 256 -12.68 16.49 6.74
C VAL A 256 -12.04 17.49 5.79
N VAL A 257 -10.93 18.08 6.23
CA VAL A 257 -10.06 18.94 5.43
C VAL A 257 -8.62 18.47 5.61
N GLU A 258 -7.82 18.61 4.59
CA GLU A 258 -6.38 18.38 4.66
C GLU A 258 -5.70 19.70 5.05
N THR A 259 -4.88 19.66 6.10
CA THR A 259 -4.08 20.81 6.57
C THR A 259 -2.62 20.45 6.62
#